data_6f5e9fd935e3315380fea405d445bf5a
#
_entry.id   6f5e9fd935e3315380fea405d445bf5a
#
_cell.length_a   1.000
_cell.length_b   1.000
_cell.length_c   1.000
_cell.angle_alpha   90.00
_cell.angle_beta   90.00
_cell.angle_gamma   90.00
#
_symmetry.space_group_name_H-M   'P 1'
#
loop_
_entity.id
_entity.type
_entity.pdbx_description
1 polymer ?
#
loop_
_entity_poly.entity_id
_entity_poly.type
_entity_poly.pdbx_seq_one_letter_code
_entity_poly.pdbx_strand_id
1 'polypeptide(L)'
;MDGVGNSCFFKLGFIVNSALLNPVKLTDPVSELPYVGQTYATRLKKLEIETVKDLLYHFPFRYQDFSHPSKIKDLWIGQDVSLTADILNVTSLRTKTGKFLTKALIGDETGETEAIWFNQPYLSRTLREGNRVGLAGKVDSFNGRPTLISPEFEIIKGQATLHTSGLVPVYPETKNTNFRL
;
A
#
# COMPACT_ATOMS: atom_id res chain seq x y z
N MET A 1 20.55 5.09 58.17
CA MET A 1 20.06 3.72 58.01
C MET A 1 18.92 3.85 57.00
N ASP A 2 19.19 4.09 55.81
CA ASP A 2 19.43 3.34 54.61
C ASP A 2 18.22 2.50 54.17
N GLY A 3 17.41 3.06 53.31
CA GLY A 3 16.29 2.42 52.66
C GLY A 3 16.21 2.87 51.21
N VAL A 4 16.95 2.19 50.38
CA VAL A 4 17.11 2.42 48.94
C VAL A 4 15.82 2.11 48.20
N GLY A 5 15.30 3.07 47.49
CA GLY A 5 14.19 2.94 46.60
C GLY A 5 14.59 2.11 45.35
N ASN A 6 13.93 1.00 45.15
CA ASN A 6 14.01 0.20 43.94
C ASN A 6 13.08 0.81 42.85
N SER A 7 13.69 1.60 41.98
CA SER A 7 13.09 2.04 40.73
C SER A 7 13.06 0.85 39.76
N CYS A 8 11.88 0.36 39.46
CA CYS A 8 11.63 -0.71 38.49
C CYS A 8 11.78 -0.12 37.08
N PHE A 9 13.00 -0.13 36.55
CA PHE A 9 13.25 0.10 35.13
C PHE A 9 12.79 -1.12 34.33
N PHE A 10 11.70 -1.01 33.64
CA PHE A 10 11.31 -1.92 32.57
C PHE A 10 12.36 -1.83 31.46
N LYS A 11 13.36 -2.70 31.49
CA LYS A 11 14.22 -2.99 30.35
C LYS A 11 13.39 -3.76 29.31
N LEU A 12 12.81 -3.05 28.34
CA LEU A 12 12.46 -3.66 27.05
C LEU A 12 13.80 -4.06 26.39
N GLY A 13 14.23 -5.28 26.66
CA GLY A 13 15.37 -5.88 25.98
C GLY A 13 14.98 -6.21 24.54
N PHE A 14 15.18 -5.29 23.63
CA PHE A 14 15.38 -5.65 22.24
C PHE A 14 16.65 -6.50 22.20
N ILE A 15 16.50 -7.80 22.09
CA ILE A 15 17.60 -8.71 21.73
C ILE A 15 17.90 -8.40 20.26
N VAL A 16 18.72 -7.39 20.03
CA VAL A 16 19.36 -7.18 18.75
C VAL A 16 20.37 -8.31 18.62
N ASN A 17 20.02 -9.31 17.81
CA ASN A 17 20.90 -10.43 17.52
C ASN A 17 22.14 -9.84 16.82
N SER A 18 23.24 -9.69 17.55
CA SER A 18 24.49 -9.07 17.10
C SER A 18 25.17 -9.80 15.93
N ALA A 19 24.62 -10.93 15.50
CA ALA A 19 25.08 -11.70 14.34
C ALA A 19 24.64 -11.09 12.97
N LEU A 20 23.85 -10.01 12.95
CA LEU A 20 23.31 -9.40 11.72
C LEU A 20 23.85 -7.99 11.42
N LEU A 21 24.83 -7.51 12.17
CA LEU A 21 25.40 -6.17 11.97
C LEU A 21 26.81 -6.24 11.35
N ASN A 22 26.96 -6.88 10.21
CA ASN A 22 27.98 -6.42 9.28
C ASN A 22 27.50 -5.06 8.75
N PRO A 23 28.26 -3.96 8.93
CA PRO A 23 27.86 -2.67 8.43
C PRO A 23 27.70 -2.76 6.90
N VAL A 24 26.47 -2.64 6.43
CA VAL A 24 26.16 -2.65 5.00
C VAL A 24 26.82 -1.44 4.35
N LYS A 25 27.66 -1.68 3.36
CA LYS A 25 28.32 -0.63 2.58
C LYS A 25 27.47 -0.25 1.36
N LEU A 26 27.63 0.96 0.88
CA LEU A 26 26.93 1.43 -0.31
C LEU A 26 27.29 0.61 -1.57
N THR A 27 28.49 0.02 -1.59
CA THR A 27 28.97 -0.80 -2.70
C THR A 27 28.52 -2.26 -2.64
N ASP A 28 27.92 -2.69 -1.54
CA ASP A 28 27.51 -4.08 -1.38
C ASP A 28 26.33 -4.40 -2.31
N PRO A 29 26.26 -5.65 -2.81
CA PRO A 29 25.12 -6.07 -3.64
C PRO A 29 23.82 -6.01 -2.85
N VAL A 30 22.72 -5.63 -3.52
CA VAL A 30 21.38 -5.59 -2.89
C VAL A 30 20.92 -6.96 -2.37
N SER A 31 21.47 -8.06 -2.89
CA SER A 31 21.18 -9.42 -2.45
C SER A 31 21.66 -9.73 -1.03
N GLU A 32 22.57 -8.92 -0.48
CA GLU A 32 23.06 -9.06 0.90
C GLU A 32 22.15 -8.34 1.92
N LEU A 33 21.23 -7.54 1.44
CA LEU A 33 20.26 -6.87 2.32
C LEU A 33 19.28 -7.88 2.95
N PRO A 34 18.94 -7.71 4.23
CA PRO A 34 17.87 -8.48 4.87
C PRO A 34 16.58 -8.40 4.04
N TYR A 35 15.90 -9.52 3.88
CA TYR A 35 14.66 -9.64 3.12
C TYR A 35 14.78 -9.49 1.59
N VAL A 36 15.96 -9.22 1.03
CA VAL A 36 16.22 -9.21 -0.42
C VAL A 36 16.82 -10.54 -0.85
N GLY A 37 15.95 -11.51 -1.14
CA GLY A 37 16.40 -12.79 -1.70
C GLY A 37 16.73 -12.69 -3.18
N GLN A 38 17.32 -13.77 -3.76
CA GLN A 38 17.75 -13.84 -5.15
C GLN A 38 16.66 -13.43 -6.16
N THR A 39 15.41 -13.79 -5.88
CA THR A 39 14.27 -13.43 -6.74
C THR A 39 14.08 -11.91 -6.81
N TYR A 40 14.21 -11.20 -5.69
CA TYR A 40 14.11 -9.75 -5.66
C TYR A 40 15.33 -9.08 -6.26
N ALA A 41 16.53 -9.57 -5.99
CA ALA A 41 17.76 -9.07 -6.61
C ALA A 41 17.70 -9.16 -8.14
N THR A 42 17.21 -10.28 -8.70
CA THR A 42 17.01 -10.42 -10.15
C THR A 42 15.99 -9.43 -10.72
N ARG A 43 14.96 -9.08 -9.94
CA ARG A 43 13.98 -8.06 -10.35
C ARG A 43 14.55 -6.66 -10.28
N LEU A 44 15.27 -6.33 -9.22
CA LEU A 44 15.96 -5.06 -9.03
C LEU A 44 16.99 -4.80 -10.14
N LYS A 45 17.71 -5.85 -10.55
CA LYS A 45 18.64 -5.76 -11.68
C LYS A 45 17.96 -5.31 -12.99
N LYS A 46 16.70 -5.62 -13.22
CA LYS A 46 15.95 -5.10 -14.38
C LYS A 46 15.67 -3.61 -14.33
N LEU A 47 15.78 -3.01 -13.15
CA LEU A 47 15.70 -1.57 -12.90
C LEU A 47 17.09 -0.93 -12.80
N GLU A 48 18.15 -1.67 -13.18
CA GLU A 48 19.55 -1.25 -13.07
C GLU A 48 19.99 -0.99 -11.61
N ILE A 49 19.34 -1.66 -10.65
CA ILE A 49 19.65 -1.58 -9.23
C ILE A 49 20.40 -2.86 -8.84
N GLU A 50 21.72 -2.77 -8.72
CA GLU A 50 22.58 -3.90 -8.36
C GLU A 50 23.22 -3.71 -6.98
N THR A 51 23.50 -2.46 -6.56
CA THR A 51 24.13 -2.13 -5.29
C THR A 51 23.17 -1.42 -4.34
N VAL A 52 23.54 -1.38 -3.08
CA VAL A 52 22.82 -0.61 -2.05
C VAL A 52 22.77 0.87 -2.42
N LYS A 53 23.85 1.39 -3.03
CA LYS A 53 23.88 2.76 -3.54
C LYS A 53 22.80 3.00 -4.58
N ASP A 54 22.68 2.11 -5.58
CA ASP A 54 21.68 2.25 -6.64
C ASP A 54 20.26 2.25 -6.06
N LEU A 55 20.01 1.38 -5.06
CA LEU A 55 18.72 1.33 -4.37
C LEU A 55 18.41 2.64 -3.64
N LEU A 56 19.36 3.23 -2.96
CA LEU A 56 19.17 4.52 -2.25
C LEU A 56 19.00 5.69 -3.21
N TYR A 57 19.61 5.64 -4.39
CA TYR A 57 19.46 6.67 -5.43
C TYR A 57 18.34 6.38 -6.43
N HIS A 58 17.56 5.34 -6.20
CA HIS A 58 16.39 5.06 -7.01
C HIS A 58 15.26 6.00 -6.59
N PHE A 59 15.20 7.18 -7.18
CA PHE A 59 14.21 8.20 -6.88
C PHE A 59 12.89 7.95 -7.62
N PRO A 60 11.76 8.35 -7.02
CA PRO A 60 10.48 8.33 -7.72
C PRO A 60 10.53 9.25 -8.94
N PHE A 61 9.94 8.84 -10.04
CA PHE A 61 9.90 9.67 -11.25
C PHE A 61 8.79 10.73 -11.20
N ARG A 62 7.81 10.57 -10.32
CA ARG A 62 6.75 11.54 -10.04
C ARG A 62 6.18 11.34 -8.64
N TYR A 63 5.44 12.34 -8.17
CA TYR A 63 4.61 12.24 -6.99
C TYR A 63 3.16 12.42 -7.41
N GLN A 64 2.27 11.63 -6.79
CA GLN A 64 0.83 11.83 -6.85
C GLN A 64 0.41 12.56 -5.57
N ASP A 65 -0.36 13.64 -5.73
CA ASP A 65 -0.86 14.42 -4.60
C ASP A 65 -2.27 13.94 -4.23
N PHE A 66 -2.38 13.32 -3.07
CA PHE A 66 -3.63 12.90 -2.46
C PHE A 66 -3.95 13.68 -1.18
N SER A 67 -3.38 14.88 -1.03
CA SER A 67 -3.60 15.73 0.16
C SER A 67 -5.05 16.19 0.31
N HIS A 68 -5.79 16.20 -0.78
CA HIS A 68 -7.18 16.64 -0.82
C HIS A 68 -8.08 15.48 -1.25
N PRO A 69 -8.69 14.74 -0.29
CA PRO A 69 -9.58 13.64 -0.65
C PRO A 69 -10.79 14.16 -1.43
N SER A 70 -11.03 13.53 -2.57
CA SER A 70 -12.18 13.81 -3.44
C SER A 70 -13.45 13.26 -2.80
N LYS A 71 -14.59 13.88 -3.13
CA LYS A 71 -15.91 13.34 -2.79
C LYS A 71 -16.43 12.45 -3.91
N ILE A 72 -17.24 11.44 -3.56
CA ILE A 72 -17.77 10.50 -4.55
C ILE A 72 -18.59 11.19 -5.63
N LYS A 73 -19.37 12.21 -5.28
CA LYS A 73 -20.18 12.99 -6.26
C LYS A 73 -19.34 13.70 -7.34
N ASP A 74 -18.07 13.99 -7.03
CA ASP A 74 -17.20 14.80 -7.89
C ASP A 74 -16.26 13.90 -8.74
N LEU A 75 -16.46 12.58 -8.71
CA LEU A 75 -15.67 11.62 -9.48
C LEU A 75 -16.01 11.69 -10.97
N TRP A 76 -14.97 11.76 -11.79
CA TRP A 76 -15.09 11.66 -13.24
C TRP A 76 -14.07 10.69 -13.83
N ILE A 77 -14.42 10.10 -14.98
CA ILE A 77 -13.61 9.05 -15.63
C ILE A 77 -12.28 9.64 -16.12
N GLY A 78 -11.19 8.94 -15.82
CA GLY A 78 -9.83 9.33 -16.18
C GLY A 78 -9.05 10.04 -15.08
N GLN A 79 -9.72 10.43 -14.00
CA GLN A 79 -9.11 11.13 -12.87
C GLN A 79 -8.31 10.17 -11.98
N ASP A 80 -7.14 10.63 -11.49
CA ASP A 80 -6.47 10.03 -10.36
C ASP A 80 -6.99 10.68 -9.08
N VAL A 81 -7.50 9.87 -8.15
CA VAL A 81 -8.16 10.37 -6.93
C VAL A 81 -7.67 9.66 -5.69
N SER A 82 -7.76 10.38 -4.59
CA SER A 82 -7.81 9.82 -3.24
C SER A 82 -9.17 10.14 -2.63
N LEU A 83 -9.77 9.18 -1.96
CA LEU A 83 -11.01 9.38 -1.23
C LEU A 83 -11.05 8.54 0.04
N THR A 84 -11.88 8.99 0.98
CA THR A 84 -12.20 8.25 2.21
C THR A 84 -13.66 7.88 2.15
N ALA A 85 -13.96 6.60 2.31
CA ALA A 85 -15.33 6.09 2.26
C ALA A 85 -15.53 4.95 3.25
N ASP A 86 -16.79 4.65 3.53
CA ASP A 86 -17.20 3.49 4.31
C ASP A 86 -17.54 2.33 3.37
N ILE A 87 -17.16 1.12 3.72
CA ILE A 87 -17.51 -0.08 2.96
C ILE A 87 -18.94 -0.47 3.31
N LEU A 88 -19.82 -0.42 2.29
CA LEU A 88 -21.23 -0.79 2.42
C LEU A 88 -21.47 -2.24 2.13
N ASN A 89 -20.75 -2.83 1.17
CA ASN A 89 -20.84 -4.24 0.82
C ASN A 89 -19.56 -4.72 0.12
N VAL A 90 -19.23 -6.00 0.25
CA VAL A 90 -18.11 -6.62 -0.48
C VAL A 90 -18.56 -7.94 -1.08
N THR A 91 -18.37 -8.08 -2.39
CA THR A 91 -18.72 -9.29 -3.14
C THR A 91 -17.49 -9.81 -3.89
N SER A 92 -17.26 -11.11 -3.85
CA SER A 92 -16.20 -11.76 -4.65
C SER A 92 -16.84 -12.76 -5.59
N LEU A 93 -16.58 -12.58 -6.88
CA LEU A 93 -17.16 -13.39 -7.97
C LEU A 93 -16.03 -14.05 -8.78
N ARG A 94 -16.28 -15.25 -9.26
CA ARG A 94 -15.42 -15.88 -10.26
C ARG A 94 -16.01 -15.63 -11.64
N THR A 95 -15.24 -14.98 -12.50
CA THR A 95 -15.67 -14.70 -13.89
C THR A 95 -15.71 -15.99 -14.71
N LYS A 96 -16.43 -15.97 -15.84
CA LYS A 96 -16.48 -17.09 -16.81
C LYS A 96 -15.10 -17.50 -17.32
N THR A 97 -14.14 -16.57 -17.33
CA THR A 97 -12.74 -16.80 -17.74
C THR A 97 -11.87 -17.33 -16.59
N GLY A 98 -12.46 -17.68 -15.43
CA GLY A 98 -11.76 -18.23 -14.27
C GLY A 98 -11.04 -17.21 -13.39
N LYS A 99 -11.06 -15.93 -13.72
CA LYS A 99 -10.47 -14.86 -12.91
C LYS A 99 -11.38 -14.49 -11.74
N PHE A 100 -10.77 -14.08 -10.63
CA PHE A 100 -11.53 -13.52 -9.50
C PHE A 100 -11.75 -12.03 -9.70
N LEU A 101 -12.96 -11.58 -9.35
CA LEU A 101 -13.35 -10.18 -9.32
C LEU A 101 -13.88 -9.88 -7.92
N THR A 102 -13.19 -9.04 -7.18
CA THR A 102 -13.67 -8.52 -5.89
C THR A 102 -14.19 -7.12 -6.10
N LYS A 103 -15.46 -6.89 -5.72
CA LYS A 103 -16.14 -5.61 -5.80
C LYS A 103 -16.49 -5.17 -4.39
N ALA A 104 -16.17 -3.93 -4.04
CA ALA A 104 -16.68 -3.27 -2.86
C ALA A 104 -17.59 -2.12 -3.28
N LEU A 105 -18.80 -2.08 -2.75
CA LEU A 105 -19.64 -0.89 -2.75
C LEU A 105 -19.14 0.00 -1.63
N ILE A 106 -18.81 1.22 -1.94
CA ILE A 106 -18.27 2.22 -1.01
C ILE A 106 -19.12 3.47 -1.03
N GLY A 107 -19.26 4.12 0.10
CA GLY A 107 -20.07 5.33 0.25
C GLY A 107 -19.44 6.39 1.12
N ASP A 108 -19.74 7.64 0.81
CA ASP A 108 -19.46 8.79 1.66
C ASP A 108 -20.77 9.60 1.84
N GLU A 109 -20.70 10.75 2.49
CA GLU A 109 -21.86 11.63 2.68
C GLU A 109 -22.43 12.22 1.38
N THR A 110 -21.74 12.04 0.24
CA THR A 110 -22.13 12.63 -1.06
C THR A 110 -22.70 11.63 -2.05
N GLY A 111 -22.44 10.34 -1.87
CA GLY A 111 -22.94 9.30 -2.75
C GLY A 111 -22.26 7.95 -2.55
N GLU A 112 -22.48 7.07 -3.52
CA GLU A 112 -21.93 5.72 -3.55
C GLU A 112 -21.25 5.43 -4.88
N THR A 113 -20.19 4.61 -4.85
CA THR A 113 -19.50 4.12 -6.03
C THR A 113 -18.93 2.72 -5.80
N GLU A 114 -18.38 2.10 -6.84
CA GLU A 114 -17.75 0.80 -6.74
C GLU A 114 -16.22 0.91 -6.79
N ALA A 115 -15.56 0.05 -6.04
CA ALA A 115 -14.12 -0.22 -6.18
C ALA A 115 -13.94 -1.69 -6.56
N ILE A 116 -13.13 -1.96 -7.59
CA ILE A 116 -13.00 -3.28 -8.20
C ILE A 116 -11.53 -3.71 -8.23
N TRP A 117 -11.27 -4.95 -7.78
CA TRP A 117 -9.95 -5.57 -7.84
C TRP A 117 -10.01 -6.89 -8.61
N PHE A 118 -9.03 -7.10 -9.47
CA PHE A 118 -8.88 -8.33 -10.25
C PHE A 118 -7.87 -9.27 -9.61
N ASN A 119 -8.19 -10.58 -9.58
CA ASN A 119 -7.34 -11.65 -9.07
C ASN A 119 -6.90 -11.49 -7.59
N GLN A 120 -7.71 -10.81 -6.78
CA GLN A 120 -7.46 -10.58 -5.36
C GLN A 120 -8.62 -11.08 -4.47
N PRO A 121 -8.92 -12.39 -4.44
CA PRO A 121 -10.07 -12.92 -3.69
C PRO A 121 -9.92 -12.75 -2.17
N TYR A 122 -8.69 -12.61 -1.66
CA TYR A 122 -8.42 -12.40 -0.25
C TYR A 122 -8.99 -11.08 0.29
N LEU A 123 -9.23 -10.10 -0.60
CA LEU A 123 -9.77 -8.79 -0.21
C LEU A 123 -11.16 -8.89 0.40
N SER A 124 -11.98 -9.86 0.00
CA SER A 124 -13.30 -10.07 0.61
C SER A 124 -13.25 -10.45 2.09
N ARG A 125 -12.08 -10.91 2.57
CA ARG A 125 -11.86 -11.20 3.99
C ARG A 125 -11.23 -10.01 4.72
N THR A 126 -10.51 -9.17 4.01
CA THR A 126 -9.81 -8.00 4.54
C THR A 126 -10.74 -6.78 4.63
N LEU A 127 -11.45 -6.51 3.55
CA LEU A 127 -12.43 -5.44 3.46
C LEU A 127 -13.76 -5.96 4.02
N ARG A 128 -14.21 -5.38 5.12
CA ARG A 128 -15.46 -5.78 5.77
C ARG A 128 -16.42 -4.61 5.75
N GLU A 129 -17.70 -4.92 5.64
CA GLU A 129 -18.78 -3.95 5.81
C GLU A 129 -18.61 -3.16 7.12
N GLY A 130 -18.83 -1.86 7.06
CA GLY A 130 -18.63 -0.93 8.17
C GLY A 130 -17.17 -0.48 8.39
N ASN A 131 -16.18 -1.03 7.66
CA ASN A 131 -14.83 -0.50 7.72
C ASN A 131 -14.75 0.83 6.98
N ARG A 132 -14.09 1.79 7.60
CA ARG A 132 -13.66 3.03 6.94
C ARG A 132 -12.34 2.83 6.25
N VAL A 133 -12.26 3.22 4.97
CA VAL A 133 -11.08 3.00 4.13
C VAL A 133 -10.67 4.27 3.42
N GLY A 134 -9.35 4.48 3.32
CA GLY A 134 -8.75 5.36 2.35
C GLY A 134 -8.52 4.59 1.05
N LEU A 135 -8.84 5.18 -0.08
CA LEU A 135 -8.67 4.61 -1.40
C LEU A 135 -7.94 5.61 -2.29
N ALA A 136 -6.95 5.15 -3.02
CA ALA A 136 -6.21 5.97 -3.97
C ALA A 136 -6.07 5.22 -5.29
N GLY A 137 -6.38 5.88 -6.41
CA GLY A 137 -6.28 5.24 -7.71
C GLY A 137 -6.99 5.99 -8.80
N LYS A 138 -7.04 5.34 -9.97
CA LYS A 138 -7.68 5.92 -11.16
C LYS A 138 -9.15 5.55 -11.22
N VAL A 139 -9.97 6.55 -11.55
CA VAL A 139 -11.38 6.34 -11.86
C VAL A 139 -11.50 5.95 -13.32
N ASP A 140 -12.16 4.85 -13.60
CA ASP A 140 -12.45 4.37 -14.96
C ASP A 140 -13.93 4.04 -15.10
N SER A 141 -14.38 3.71 -16.31
CA SER A 141 -15.76 3.31 -16.56
C SER A 141 -15.93 1.80 -16.37
N PHE A 142 -16.83 1.41 -15.49
CA PHE A 142 -17.29 0.04 -15.40
C PHE A 142 -18.83 0.00 -15.45
N ASN A 143 -19.36 -0.71 -16.44
CA ASN A 143 -20.81 -0.73 -16.72
C ASN A 143 -21.42 0.69 -16.89
N GLY A 144 -20.66 1.64 -17.47
CA GLY A 144 -21.12 3.02 -17.70
C GLY A 144 -21.12 3.93 -16.47
N ARG A 145 -20.53 3.48 -15.34
CA ARG A 145 -20.43 4.28 -14.11
C ARG A 145 -18.97 4.54 -13.74
N PRO A 146 -18.66 5.73 -13.19
CA PRO A 146 -17.35 5.97 -12.59
C PRO A 146 -17.07 4.94 -11.50
N THR A 147 -15.95 4.26 -11.57
CA THR A 147 -15.57 3.15 -10.70
C THR A 147 -14.07 3.19 -10.47
N LEU A 148 -13.61 2.93 -9.25
CA LEU A 148 -12.18 2.79 -8.99
C LEU A 148 -11.70 1.41 -9.40
N ILE A 149 -10.71 1.37 -10.29
CA ILE A 149 -10.15 0.11 -10.81
C ILE A 149 -8.82 -0.19 -10.15
N SER A 150 -8.79 -1.30 -9.41
CA SER A 150 -7.63 -1.76 -8.64
C SER A 150 -6.99 -0.65 -7.79
N PRO A 151 -7.80 0.15 -7.04
CA PRO A 151 -7.23 1.19 -6.20
C PRO A 151 -6.34 0.60 -5.12
N GLU A 152 -5.36 1.37 -4.68
CA GLU A 152 -4.70 1.13 -3.41
C GLU A 152 -5.68 1.44 -2.28
N PHE A 153 -5.56 0.70 -1.18
CA PHE A 153 -6.45 0.89 -0.05
C PHE A 153 -5.73 0.78 1.29
N GLU A 154 -6.24 1.50 2.26
CA GLU A 154 -5.82 1.44 3.66
C GLU A 154 -7.04 1.43 4.57
N ILE A 155 -7.09 0.48 5.52
CA ILE A 155 -8.14 0.47 6.54
C ILE A 155 -7.80 1.52 7.60
N ILE A 156 -8.65 2.52 7.75
CA ILE A 156 -8.45 3.62 8.69
C ILE A 156 -8.81 3.15 10.10
N LYS A 157 -7.78 2.95 10.93
CA LYS A 157 -7.90 2.63 12.35
C LYS A 157 -7.54 3.86 13.19
N GLY A 158 -8.38 4.90 13.20
CA GLY A 158 -8.08 6.15 13.88
C GLY A 158 -7.95 7.35 12.94
N GLN A 159 -7.20 8.38 13.31
CA GLN A 159 -7.15 9.66 12.57
C GLN A 159 -6.05 9.77 11.49
N ALA A 160 -5.18 8.79 11.31
CA ALA A 160 -4.05 8.89 10.39
C ALA A 160 -4.12 7.88 9.24
N THR A 161 -4.08 8.37 8.00
CA THR A 161 -3.87 7.57 6.78
C THR A 161 -2.44 7.77 6.31
N LEU A 162 -1.67 6.68 6.11
CA LEU A 162 -0.27 6.76 5.73
C LEU A 162 -0.04 6.70 4.20
N HIS A 163 -0.87 5.95 3.47
CA HIS A 163 -0.64 5.66 2.04
C HIS A 163 -1.72 6.20 1.11
N THR A 164 -2.79 6.76 1.64
CA THR A 164 -3.92 7.27 0.84
C THR A 164 -4.16 8.76 1.02
N SER A 165 -3.24 9.44 1.73
CA SER A 165 -3.28 10.90 1.91
C SER A 165 -1.87 11.49 1.77
N GLY A 166 -1.78 12.70 1.21
CA GLY A 166 -0.53 13.41 1.00
C GLY A 166 0.17 13.09 -0.32
N LEU A 167 1.46 13.39 -0.38
CA LEU A 167 2.30 13.12 -1.57
C LEU A 167 2.76 11.67 -1.56
N VAL A 168 2.25 10.89 -2.50
CA VAL A 168 2.66 9.48 -2.69
C VAL A 168 3.70 9.38 -3.81
N PRO A 169 4.90 8.87 -3.53
CA PRO A 169 5.94 8.71 -4.54
C PRO A 169 5.59 7.55 -5.50
N VAL A 170 5.75 7.80 -6.80
CA VAL A 170 5.56 6.79 -7.84
C VAL A 170 6.93 6.41 -8.40
N TYR A 171 7.32 5.16 -8.20
CA TYR A 171 8.58 4.62 -8.68
C TYR A 171 8.41 3.91 -10.03
N PRO A 172 9.47 3.86 -10.86
CA PRO A 172 9.48 3.03 -12.05
C PRO A 172 9.23 1.55 -11.69
N GLU A 173 8.33 0.91 -12.43
CA GLU A 173 8.02 -0.50 -12.22
C GLU A 173 8.44 -1.35 -13.44
N THR A 174 8.90 -2.58 -13.20
CA THR A 174 9.04 -3.58 -14.25
C THR A 174 7.86 -4.54 -14.23
N LYS A 175 7.55 -5.17 -15.36
CA LYS A 175 6.58 -6.28 -15.41
C LYS A 175 6.90 -7.28 -14.29
N ASN A 176 5.97 -7.50 -13.38
CA ASN A 176 6.06 -8.35 -12.19
C ASN A 176 6.84 -7.78 -10.99
N THR A 177 7.10 -6.49 -10.93
CA THR A 177 7.65 -5.83 -9.74
C THR A 177 6.60 -4.91 -9.13
N ASN A 178 5.60 -5.47 -8.48
CA ASN A 178 4.78 -4.69 -7.56
C ASN A 178 5.55 -4.60 -6.24
N PHE A 179 6.49 -3.66 -6.14
CA PHE A 179 7.08 -3.29 -4.87
C PHE A 179 6.07 -2.41 -4.13
N ARG A 180 5.43 -2.98 -3.13
CA ARG A 180 4.89 -2.20 -2.02
C ARG A 180 6.03 -2.07 -1.01
N LEU A 181 6.64 -0.91 -0.93
CA LEU A 181 7.48 -0.52 0.18
C LEU A 181 6.61 -0.17 1.39
#